data_4bb1b0a496d8f659f94c73060d612220
#
_entry.id   4bb1b0a496d8f659f94c73060d612220
#
_cell.length_a   1.000
_cell.length_b   1.000
_cell.length_c   1.000
_cell.angle_alpha   90.00
_cell.angle_beta   90.00
_cell.angle_gamma   90.00
#
_symmetry.space_group_name_H-M   'P 1'
#
loop_
_entity.id
_entity.type
_entity.pdbx_description
1 polymer ?
#
loop_
_entity_poly.entity_id
_entity_poly.type
_entity_poly.pdbx_seq_one_letter_code
_entity_poly.pdbx_strand_id
1 'polypeptide(L)'
;MVDVGGKQETKRIAVARGSIRMLPETFALIRDGNAKKGDVIGIARIAAIQGAKRTADLIPLCHPLALTRVKVDFELDDTLPAVHCTAQVETLGRTGVEMEALTAVQVGLLTVYDMCKAVDRGMTITDVKVMEKHGGKPGDWVAE
;
A
#
# COMPACT_ATOMS: atom_id res chain seq x y z
N MET A 1 4.75 -21.75 -7.87
CA MET A 1 5.60 -20.55 -8.02
C MET A 1 6.30 -20.63 -9.37
N VAL A 2 6.19 -19.56 -10.14
CA VAL A 2 6.75 -19.55 -11.51
C VAL A 2 8.26 -19.43 -11.47
N ASP A 3 8.97 -20.13 -12.37
CA ASP A 3 10.42 -20.01 -12.49
C ASP A 3 10.79 -18.69 -13.17
N VAL A 4 11.57 -17.87 -12.48
CA VAL A 4 12.07 -16.58 -13.00
C VAL A 4 13.61 -16.60 -13.17
N GLY A 5 14.24 -17.76 -13.03
CA GLY A 5 15.69 -17.88 -13.09
C GLY A 5 16.32 -17.45 -14.42
N GLY A 6 15.55 -17.53 -15.54
CA GLY A 6 15.99 -17.08 -16.86
C GLY A 6 15.76 -15.61 -17.15
N LYS A 7 15.09 -14.86 -16.26
CA LYS A 7 14.84 -13.43 -16.44
C LYS A 7 16.02 -12.60 -15.94
N GLN A 8 16.26 -11.49 -16.59
CA GLN A 8 17.32 -10.57 -16.17
C GLN A 8 16.90 -9.78 -14.94
N GLU A 9 17.87 -9.47 -14.10
CA GLU A 9 17.69 -8.50 -13.02
C GLU A 9 17.65 -7.11 -13.62
N THR A 10 16.51 -6.46 -13.54
CA THR A 10 16.30 -5.08 -13.99
C THR A 10 15.67 -4.25 -12.89
N LYS A 11 15.81 -2.93 -12.98
CA LYS A 11 15.11 -2.02 -12.09
C LYS A 11 13.62 -2.15 -12.36
N ARG A 12 12.85 -2.39 -11.31
CA ARG A 12 11.40 -2.53 -11.40
C ARG A 12 10.75 -1.63 -10.38
N ILE A 13 9.69 -0.96 -10.81
CA ILE A 13 8.93 -0.01 -10.01
C ILE A 13 7.46 -0.38 -10.15
N ALA A 14 6.72 -0.34 -9.06
CA ALA A 14 5.27 -0.41 -9.08
C ALA A 14 4.70 0.65 -8.16
N VAL A 15 3.60 1.24 -8.57
CA VAL A 15 2.81 2.18 -7.77
C VAL A 15 1.41 1.60 -7.63
N ALA A 16 0.93 1.49 -6.38
CA ALA A 16 -0.43 1.09 -6.08
C ALA A 16 -1.11 2.19 -5.26
N ARG A 17 -2.43 2.23 -5.34
CA ARG A 17 -3.24 3.18 -4.58
C ARG A 17 -4.48 2.48 -4.07
N GLY A 18 -5.01 2.97 -2.96
CA GLY A 18 -6.30 2.58 -2.40
C GLY A 18 -6.81 3.63 -1.45
N SER A 19 -8.03 3.43 -0.96
CA SER A 19 -8.70 4.41 -0.11
C SER A 19 -9.44 3.72 1.02
N ILE A 20 -9.63 4.43 2.13
CA ILE A 20 -10.54 4.02 3.18
C ILE A 20 -11.52 5.16 3.42
N ARG A 21 -12.82 4.86 3.25
CA ARG A 21 -13.91 5.81 3.50
C ARG A 21 -14.36 5.70 4.93
N MET A 22 -14.77 6.81 5.51
CA MET A 22 -15.11 6.88 6.92
C MET A 22 -16.14 7.97 7.20
N LEU A 23 -16.66 7.97 8.42
CA LEU A 23 -17.52 9.04 8.89
C LEU A 23 -16.73 10.35 9.06
N PRO A 24 -17.41 11.51 8.93
CA PRO A 24 -16.75 12.81 9.15
C PRO A 24 -16.09 12.92 10.52
N GLU A 25 -16.68 12.36 11.56
CA GLU A 25 -16.15 12.39 12.93
C GLU A 25 -14.85 11.60 13.02
N THR A 26 -14.75 10.48 12.33
CA THR A 26 -13.55 9.65 12.30
C THR A 26 -12.43 10.37 11.56
N PHE A 27 -12.76 10.99 10.43
CA PHE A 27 -11.81 11.79 9.65
C PHE A 27 -11.24 12.93 10.50
N ALA A 28 -12.09 13.63 11.25
CA ALA A 28 -11.65 14.70 12.14
C ALA A 28 -10.66 14.23 13.21
N LEU A 29 -10.88 13.03 13.78
CA LEU A 29 -9.94 12.46 14.74
C LEU A 29 -8.56 12.23 14.13
N ILE A 30 -8.51 11.73 12.90
CA ILE A 30 -7.25 11.49 12.19
C ILE A 30 -6.57 12.81 11.85
N ARG A 31 -7.31 13.74 11.26
CA ARG A 31 -6.81 15.06 10.85
C ARG A 31 -6.21 15.83 12.05
N ASP A 32 -6.90 15.82 13.18
CA ASP A 32 -6.54 16.60 14.35
C ASP A 32 -5.56 15.87 15.29
N GLY A 33 -5.19 14.63 14.98
CA GLY A 33 -4.27 13.85 15.79
C GLY A 33 -4.85 13.38 17.13
N ASN A 34 -6.17 13.25 17.22
CA ASN A 34 -6.87 12.92 18.46
C ASN A 34 -7.35 11.47 18.55
N ALA A 35 -6.89 10.58 17.66
CA ALA A 35 -7.24 9.18 17.74
C ALA A 35 -6.66 8.56 19.02
N LYS A 36 -7.47 7.72 19.67
CA LYS A 36 -7.13 7.16 20.99
C LYS A 36 -5.86 6.32 20.99
N LYS A 37 -5.59 5.60 19.88
CA LYS A 37 -4.39 4.75 19.73
C LYS A 37 -3.14 5.52 19.29
N GLY A 38 -3.24 6.81 19.02
CA GLY A 38 -2.09 7.65 18.68
C GLY A 38 -2.07 8.14 17.23
N ASP A 39 -0.89 8.28 16.66
CA ASP A 39 -0.66 8.81 15.32
C ASP A 39 -1.06 7.78 14.25
N VAL A 40 -2.28 7.90 13.75
CA VAL A 40 -2.84 6.95 12.76
C VAL A 40 -1.99 6.90 11.49
N ILE A 41 -1.71 8.05 10.89
CA ILE A 41 -0.99 8.11 9.61
C ILE A 41 0.46 7.62 9.77
N GLY A 42 1.15 8.04 10.83
CA GLY A 42 2.53 7.59 11.07
C GLY A 42 2.64 6.08 11.28
N ILE A 43 1.74 5.51 12.08
CA ILE A 43 1.73 4.08 12.36
C ILE A 43 1.32 3.30 11.10
N ALA A 44 0.32 3.78 10.35
CA ALA A 44 -0.10 3.16 9.10
C ALA A 44 1.01 3.15 8.04
N ARG A 45 1.81 4.22 7.98
CA ARG A 45 2.96 4.29 7.06
C ARG A 45 3.99 3.21 7.39
N ILE A 46 4.34 3.06 8.65
CA ILE A 46 5.29 2.02 9.08
C ILE A 46 4.72 0.62 8.78
N ALA A 47 3.45 0.41 9.07
CA ALA A 47 2.78 -0.87 8.79
C ALA A 47 2.78 -1.19 7.29
N ALA A 48 2.52 -0.20 6.43
CA ALA A 48 2.57 -0.35 4.99
C ALA A 48 3.96 -0.78 4.50
N ILE A 49 5.01 -0.16 5.02
CA ILE A 49 6.39 -0.53 4.70
C ILE A 49 6.67 -1.97 5.12
N GLN A 50 6.26 -2.36 6.33
CA GLN A 50 6.38 -3.74 6.79
C GLN A 50 5.59 -4.71 5.91
N GLY A 51 4.39 -4.34 5.48
CA GLY A 51 3.57 -5.14 4.58
C GLY A 51 4.30 -5.41 3.26
N ALA A 52 4.90 -4.39 2.66
CA ALA A 52 5.68 -4.56 1.44
C ALA A 52 6.81 -5.59 1.64
N LYS A 53 7.53 -5.50 2.76
CA LYS A 53 8.66 -6.39 3.07
C LYS A 53 8.23 -7.82 3.38
N ARG A 54 6.98 -8.03 3.78
CA ARG A 54 6.43 -9.33 4.20
C ARG A 54 5.53 -9.97 3.15
N THR A 55 5.47 -9.43 1.96
CA THR A 55 4.52 -9.88 0.94
C THR A 55 4.66 -11.37 0.63
N ALA A 56 5.88 -11.86 0.46
CA ALA A 56 6.11 -13.28 0.15
C ALA A 56 5.70 -14.21 1.29
N ASP A 57 5.69 -13.73 2.53
CA ASP A 57 5.22 -14.52 3.68
C ASP A 57 3.70 -14.68 3.68
N LEU A 58 2.98 -13.78 3.03
CA LEU A 58 1.52 -13.72 3.03
C LEU A 58 0.90 -14.28 1.75
N ILE A 59 1.57 -14.11 0.62
CA ILE A 59 1.08 -14.51 -0.70
C ILE A 59 1.87 -15.74 -1.15
N PRO A 60 1.24 -16.94 -1.16
CA PRO A 60 1.97 -18.21 -1.21
C PRO A 60 2.90 -18.41 -2.39
N LEU A 61 2.53 -17.91 -3.58
CA LEU A 61 3.30 -18.15 -4.81
C LEU A 61 4.10 -16.92 -5.24
N CYS A 62 4.20 -15.91 -4.36
CA CYS A 62 4.96 -14.70 -4.60
C CYS A 62 6.44 -14.92 -4.24
N HIS A 63 7.34 -14.51 -5.12
CA HIS A 63 8.77 -14.63 -4.88
C HIS A 63 9.22 -13.64 -3.80
N PRO A 64 10.11 -14.05 -2.87
CA PRO A 64 10.73 -13.09 -1.95
C PRO A 64 11.69 -12.18 -2.72
N LEU A 65 11.56 -10.89 -2.50
CA LEU A 65 12.37 -9.87 -3.19
C LEU A 65 13.04 -8.94 -2.18
N ALA A 66 14.28 -8.57 -2.48
CA ALA A 66 14.98 -7.51 -1.76
C ALA A 66 14.54 -6.16 -2.34
N LEU A 67 13.84 -5.38 -1.53
CA LEU A 67 13.34 -4.06 -1.96
C LEU A 67 14.41 -3.00 -1.76
N THR A 68 14.60 -2.16 -2.76
CA THR A 68 15.56 -1.05 -2.68
C THR A 68 14.92 0.23 -2.19
N ARG A 69 13.60 0.37 -2.35
CA ARG A 69 12.86 1.54 -1.89
C ARG A 69 11.40 1.19 -1.67
N VAL A 70 10.84 1.70 -0.57
CA VAL A 70 9.40 1.72 -0.32
C VAL A 70 9.02 3.13 0.11
N LYS A 71 8.21 3.80 -0.69
CA LYS A 71 7.68 5.14 -0.38
C LYS A 71 6.18 5.03 -0.22
N VAL A 72 5.67 5.47 0.93
CA VAL A 72 4.23 5.43 1.22
C VAL A 72 3.74 6.82 1.60
N ASP A 73 2.75 7.30 0.86
CA ASP A 73 2.13 8.60 1.09
C ASP A 73 0.64 8.43 1.42
N PHE A 74 0.16 9.26 2.33
CA PHE A 74 -1.25 9.35 2.68
C PHE A 74 -1.77 10.75 2.37
N GLU A 75 -2.97 10.80 1.81
CA GLU A 75 -3.68 12.04 1.51
C GLU A 75 -5.02 12.04 2.24
N LEU A 76 -5.27 13.09 3.00
CA LEU A 76 -6.53 13.29 3.69
C LEU A 76 -7.50 14.03 2.77
N ASP A 77 -8.63 13.41 2.48
CA ASP A 77 -9.65 13.94 1.58
C ASP A 77 -10.94 14.18 2.37
N ASP A 78 -11.22 15.44 2.69
CA ASP A 78 -12.37 15.82 3.51
C ASP A 78 -13.70 15.83 2.74
N THR A 79 -13.67 15.73 1.44
CA THR A 79 -14.90 15.78 0.61
C THR A 79 -15.66 14.46 0.62
N LEU A 80 -14.97 13.31 0.68
CA LEU A 80 -15.62 12.00 0.65
C LEU A 80 -16.30 11.65 2.00
N PRO A 81 -15.76 11.74 3.24
CA PRO A 81 -14.35 11.80 3.60
C PRO A 81 -13.63 10.46 3.50
N ALA A 82 -12.36 10.52 3.22
CA ALA A 82 -11.53 9.35 3.05
C ALA A 82 -10.05 9.65 3.33
N VAL A 83 -9.29 8.58 3.55
CA VAL A 83 -7.82 8.62 3.51
C VAL A 83 -7.37 7.79 2.32
N HIS A 84 -6.57 8.38 1.45
CA HIS A 84 -5.97 7.70 0.31
C HIS A 84 -4.54 7.31 0.64
N CYS A 85 -4.15 6.11 0.23
CA CYS A 85 -2.79 5.61 0.41
C CYS A 85 -2.20 5.30 -0.95
N THR A 86 -0.99 5.79 -1.20
CA THR A 86 -0.21 5.48 -2.41
C THR A 86 1.13 4.89 -1.97
N ALA A 87 1.47 3.73 -2.52
CA ALA A 87 2.75 3.08 -2.26
C ALA A 87 3.53 2.93 -3.56
N GLN A 88 4.78 3.36 -3.54
CA GLN A 88 5.75 3.13 -4.62
C GLN A 88 6.82 2.21 -4.10
N VAL A 89 7.02 1.09 -4.79
CA VAL A 89 8.00 0.07 -4.40
C VAL A 89 8.97 -0.15 -5.55
N GLU A 90 10.25 -0.27 -5.23
CA GLU A 90 11.31 -0.47 -6.19
C GLU A 90 12.19 -1.65 -5.78
N THR A 91 12.65 -2.39 -6.77
CA THR A 91 13.63 -3.46 -6.60
C THR A 91 14.53 -3.52 -7.82
N LEU A 92 15.70 -4.13 -7.66
CA LEU A 92 16.51 -4.64 -8.75
C LEU A 92 16.33 -6.16 -8.73
N GLY A 93 15.50 -6.68 -9.64
CA GLY A 93 15.10 -8.07 -9.57
C GLY A 93 14.59 -8.66 -10.87
N ARG A 94 14.20 -9.93 -10.79
CA ARG A 94 13.81 -10.75 -11.94
C ARG A 94 12.29 -10.79 -12.15
N THR A 95 11.53 -10.22 -11.24
CA THR A 95 10.07 -10.11 -11.34
C THR A 95 9.62 -8.77 -10.81
N GLY A 96 8.39 -8.38 -11.14
CA GLY A 96 7.83 -7.09 -10.74
C GLY A 96 7.49 -7.03 -9.25
N VAL A 97 7.18 -5.84 -8.79
CA VAL A 97 6.88 -5.53 -7.38
C VAL A 97 5.44 -5.04 -7.17
N GLU A 98 4.54 -5.41 -8.08
CA GLU A 98 3.11 -5.05 -7.97
C GLU A 98 2.51 -5.59 -6.68
N MET A 99 2.84 -6.83 -6.32
CA MET A 99 2.29 -7.45 -5.10
C MET A 99 2.76 -6.74 -3.85
N GLU A 100 4.02 -6.32 -3.82
CA GLU A 100 4.58 -5.56 -2.70
C GLU A 100 3.90 -4.19 -2.55
N ALA A 101 3.65 -3.51 -3.66
CA ALA A 101 2.95 -2.23 -3.65
C ALA A 101 1.48 -2.38 -3.21
N LEU A 102 0.78 -3.39 -3.73
CA LEU A 102 -0.61 -3.67 -3.35
C LEU A 102 -0.73 -4.08 -1.88
N THR A 103 0.21 -4.89 -1.39
CA THR A 103 0.22 -5.32 0.01
C THR A 103 0.47 -4.13 0.93
N ALA A 104 1.42 -3.25 0.58
CA ALA A 104 1.70 -2.04 1.33
C ALA A 104 0.44 -1.19 1.51
N VAL A 105 -0.27 -0.91 0.42
CA VAL A 105 -1.51 -0.12 0.45
C VAL A 105 -2.55 -0.77 1.35
N GLN A 106 -2.78 -2.07 1.20
CA GLN A 106 -3.81 -2.77 1.95
C GLN A 106 -3.47 -2.84 3.44
N VAL A 107 -2.23 -3.12 3.80
CA VAL A 107 -1.80 -3.15 5.21
C VAL A 107 -1.87 -1.76 5.84
N GLY A 108 -1.48 -0.71 5.09
CA GLY A 108 -1.62 0.67 5.54
C GLY A 108 -3.07 1.03 5.84
N LEU A 109 -3.98 0.75 4.92
CA LEU A 109 -5.40 1.04 5.09
C LEU A 109 -6.03 0.16 6.19
N LEU A 110 -5.64 -1.10 6.29
CA LEU A 110 -6.09 -1.99 7.36
C LEU A 110 -5.66 -1.47 8.74
N THR A 111 -4.48 -0.86 8.82
CA THR A 111 -3.99 -0.25 10.06
C THR A 111 -4.82 0.97 10.43
N VAL A 112 -5.19 1.81 9.46
CA VAL A 112 -6.13 2.92 9.69
C VAL A 112 -7.44 2.37 10.26
N TYR A 113 -7.98 1.31 9.66
CA TYR A 113 -9.20 0.65 10.14
C TYR A 113 -9.03 0.19 11.60
N ASP A 114 -7.98 -0.54 11.89
CA ASP A 114 -7.73 -1.06 13.24
C ASP A 114 -7.65 0.06 14.28
N MET A 115 -6.98 1.15 13.94
CA MET A 115 -6.78 2.26 14.88
C MET A 115 -8.03 3.09 15.12
N CYS A 116 -9.01 3.04 14.23
CA CYS A 116 -10.23 3.85 14.32
C CYS A 116 -11.52 3.04 14.48
N LYS A 117 -11.47 1.72 14.41
CA LYS A 117 -12.67 0.86 14.42
C LYS A 117 -13.52 1.00 15.70
N ALA A 118 -12.92 1.41 16.81
CA ALA A 118 -13.67 1.61 18.06
C ALA A 118 -14.74 2.69 17.91
N VAL A 119 -14.52 3.69 17.07
CA VAL A 119 -15.48 4.79 16.83
C VAL A 119 -16.18 4.67 15.48
N ASP A 120 -15.70 3.83 14.56
CA ASP A 120 -16.28 3.72 13.22
C ASP A 120 -16.01 2.32 12.63
N ARG A 121 -16.91 1.38 12.88
CA ARG A 121 -16.78 0.02 12.34
C ARG A 121 -17.19 -0.09 10.88
N GLY A 122 -17.88 0.92 10.36
CA GLY A 122 -18.40 0.91 9.00
C GLY A 122 -17.44 1.43 7.93
N MET A 123 -16.18 1.68 8.29
CA MET A 123 -15.19 2.12 7.30
C MET A 123 -15.04 1.09 6.19
N THR A 124 -14.87 1.57 4.96
CA THR A 124 -14.75 0.72 3.77
C THR A 124 -13.41 0.96 3.09
N ILE A 125 -12.62 -0.09 2.98
CA ILE A 125 -11.41 -0.10 2.15
C ILE A 125 -11.86 -0.39 0.73
N THR A 126 -11.46 0.48 -0.21
CA THR A 126 -11.96 0.44 -1.59
C THR A 126 -10.92 0.94 -2.58
N ASP A 127 -11.15 0.64 -3.87
CA ASP A 127 -10.37 1.17 -4.99
C ASP A 127 -8.86 0.84 -4.90
N VAL A 128 -8.52 -0.32 -4.35
CA VAL A 128 -7.13 -0.79 -4.30
C VAL A 128 -6.75 -1.34 -5.67
N LYS A 129 -5.74 -0.74 -6.28
CA LYS A 129 -5.27 -1.16 -7.61
C LYS A 129 -3.85 -0.72 -7.90
N VAL A 130 -3.23 -1.38 -8.89
CA VAL A 130 -1.97 -0.94 -9.47
C VAL A 130 -2.23 0.27 -10.34
N MET A 131 -1.46 1.33 -10.15
CA MET A 131 -1.53 2.57 -10.92
C MET A 131 -0.46 2.63 -12.00
N GLU A 132 0.74 2.11 -11.72
CA GLU A 132 1.87 2.15 -12.64
C GLU A 132 2.75 0.95 -12.39
N LYS A 133 3.38 0.48 -13.47
CA LYS A 133 4.39 -0.55 -13.43
C LYS A 133 5.47 -0.20 -14.45
N HIS A 134 6.72 -0.23 -14.03
CA HIS A 134 7.87 0.09 -14.87
C HIS A 134 8.92 -1.00 -14.76
N GLY A 135 9.60 -1.27 -15.88
CA GLY A 135 10.67 -2.25 -15.96
C GLY A 135 10.22 -3.62 -16.42
N GLY A 136 11.20 -4.47 -16.74
CA GLY A 136 10.95 -5.79 -17.29
C GLY A 136 10.62 -5.77 -18.77
N LYS A 137 10.40 -6.96 -19.34
CA LYS A 137 10.23 -7.15 -20.78
C LYS A 137 8.95 -6.53 -21.35
N PRO A 138 7.79 -6.55 -20.64
CA PRO A 138 6.60 -5.85 -21.13
C PRO A 138 6.73 -4.33 -21.16
N GLY A 139 7.76 -3.76 -20.51
CA GLY A 139 7.96 -2.31 -20.43
C GLY A 139 7.03 -1.65 -19.45
N ASP A 140 6.73 -0.38 -19.69
CA ASP A 140 5.95 0.44 -18.79
C ASP A 140 4.45 0.27 -19.00
N TRP A 141 3.70 0.35 -17.91
CA TRP A 141 2.25 0.32 -17.92
C TRP A 141 1.71 1.35 -16.92
N VAL A 142 0.70 2.09 -17.33
CA VAL A 142 0.04 3.10 -16.49
C VAL A 142 -1.46 2.86 -16.58
N ALA A 143 -2.15 2.92 -15.44
CA ALA A 143 -3.60 2.76 -15.38
C ALA A 143 -4.31 3.95 -16.06
N GLU A 144 -5.43 3.64 -16.71
CA GLU A 144 -6.29 4.64 -17.31
C GLU A 144 -7.06 5.46 -16.26
#